data_dce3e4dfdb7291886bd8df485a49dc70
#
_entry.id   dce3e4dfdb7291886bd8df485a49dc70
#
_cell.length_a   1.000
_cell.length_b   1.000
_cell.length_c   1.000
_cell.angle_alpha   90.00
_cell.angle_beta   90.00
_cell.angle_gamma   90.00
#
_symmetry.space_group_name_H-M   'P 1'
#
loop_
_entity.id
_entity.type
_entity.pdbx_description
1 polymer ?
#
loop_
_entity_poly.entity_id
_entity_poly.type
_entity_poly.pdbx_seq_one_letter_code
_entity_poly.pdbx_strand_id
1 'polypeptide(L)'
;MPTFDTPEPISVTLEVGVGDIRIVASDRTDTIVDVLPSDPAKKSDVTAAELTRVEYADGRWLVKAPKGWRQWSFRGGGESIDVEIRLPAGSHVGGQAGVAALSCKGRIGECRYRVGLGDIQLDQAGPVQLKSGAGDISVNRAVGDSQITTGSGALVIGSID
;
A
#
# COMPACT_ATOMS: atom_id res chain seq x y z
N MET A 1 1.05 6.85 -16.07
CA MET A 1 2.05 6.01 -15.39
C MET A 1 3.25 6.85 -14.98
N PRO A 2 3.17 7.53 -13.83
CA PRO A 2 4.29 8.33 -13.36
C PRO A 2 5.52 7.46 -13.09
N THR A 3 6.64 7.84 -13.67
CA THR A 3 7.91 7.14 -13.52
C THR A 3 8.99 8.15 -13.22
N PHE A 4 9.79 7.89 -12.19
CA PHE A 4 10.91 8.75 -11.83
C PHE A 4 12.16 7.92 -11.57
N ASP A 5 13.30 8.49 -11.90
CA ASP A 5 14.59 7.87 -11.56
C ASP A 5 14.80 7.95 -10.05
N THR A 6 14.97 6.79 -9.42
CA THR A 6 15.19 6.69 -7.98
C THR A 6 16.33 5.71 -7.74
N PRO A 7 17.59 6.13 -7.95
CA PRO A 7 18.73 5.22 -7.79
C PRO A 7 18.94 4.75 -6.36
N GLU A 8 18.36 5.42 -5.39
CA GLU A 8 18.42 5.04 -3.99
C GLU A 8 17.04 4.66 -3.47
N PRO A 9 16.94 3.89 -2.37
CA PRO A 9 15.65 3.57 -1.76
C PRO A 9 14.85 4.84 -1.44
N ILE A 10 13.54 4.74 -1.62
CA ILE A 10 12.61 5.85 -1.43
C ILE A 10 11.63 5.55 -0.31
N SER A 11 10.77 6.52 -0.01
CA SER A 11 9.64 6.33 0.89
C SER A 11 8.34 6.55 0.14
N VAL A 12 7.38 5.66 0.36
CA VAL A 12 6.04 5.76 -0.21
C VAL A 12 5.04 5.89 0.93
N THR A 13 4.18 6.90 0.84
CA THR A 13 3.05 7.07 1.75
C THR A 13 1.77 6.88 0.97
N LEU A 14 0.90 6.01 1.49
CA LEU A 14 -0.35 5.64 0.85
C LEU A 14 -1.53 6.07 1.69
N GLU A 15 -2.50 6.73 1.07
CA GLU A 15 -3.79 7.04 1.69
C GLU A 15 -4.88 6.61 0.71
N VAL A 16 -5.42 5.44 0.92
CA VAL A 16 -6.38 4.81 0.01
C VAL A 16 -7.68 4.52 0.77
N GLY A 17 -8.81 4.74 0.14
CA GLY A 17 -10.11 4.40 0.72
C GLY A 17 -10.41 2.93 0.58
N VAL A 18 -10.68 2.49 -0.63
CA VAL A 18 -11.03 1.10 -0.95
C VAL A 18 -10.21 0.65 -2.16
N GLY A 19 -9.69 -0.56 -2.12
CA GLY A 19 -8.98 -1.14 -3.26
C GLY A 19 -7.92 -2.14 -2.86
N ASP A 20 -7.07 -2.47 -3.81
CA ASP A 20 -5.93 -3.34 -3.60
C ASP A 20 -4.64 -2.58 -3.84
N ILE A 21 -3.64 -2.86 -3.03
CA ILE A 21 -2.32 -2.25 -3.14
C ILE A 21 -1.30 -3.35 -3.36
N ARG A 22 -0.56 -3.27 -4.45
CA ARG A 22 0.52 -4.20 -4.78
C ARG A 22 1.82 -3.45 -4.89
N ILE A 23 2.81 -3.88 -4.14
CA ILE A 23 4.14 -3.29 -4.15
C ILE A 23 5.14 -4.38 -4.51
N VAL A 24 5.97 -4.10 -5.50
CA VAL A 24 7.04 -5.01 -5.91
C VAL A 24 8.36 -4.28 -5.74
N ALA A 25 9.16 -4.77 -4.80
CA ALA A 25 10.50 -4.27 -4.56
C ALA A 25 11.49 -5.16 -5.27
N SER A 26 12.37 -4.56 -6.06
CA SER A 26 13.35 -5.31 -6.82
C SER A 26 14.61 -4.47 -7.00
N ASP A 27 15.60 -5.07 -7.63
CA ASP A 27 16.89 -4.43 -7.87
C ASP A 27 16.76 -3.51 -9.08
N ARG A 28 16.19 -2.34 -8.87
CA ARG A 28 15.93 -1.36 -9.93
C ARG A 28 16.31 0.04 -9.48
N THR A 29 16.47 0.94 -10.44
CA THR A 29 16.89 2.33 -10.20
C THR A 29 15.80 3.35 -10.52
N ASP A 30 14.56 2.89 -10.63
CA ASP A 30 13.41 3.75 -10.91
C ASP A 30 12.22 3.33 -10.07
N THR A 31 11.21 4.20 -10.01
CA THR A 31 9.96 3.91 -9.35
C THR A 31 8.81 4.19 -10.30
N ILE A 32 7.91 3.24 -10.41
CA ILE A 32 6.71 3.35 -11.25
C ILE A 32 5.49 3.20 -10.36
N VAL A 33 4.56 4.16 -10.45
CA VAL A 33 3.31 4.13 -9.71
C VAL A 33 2.15 4.12 -10.70
N ASP A 34 1.32 3.09 -10.63
CA ASP A 34 0.10 2.98 -11.41
C ASP A 34 -1.12 3.00 -10.49
N VAL A 35 -2.08 3.84 -10.81
CA VAL A 35 -3.37 3.87 -10.15
C VAL A 35 -4.44 3.55 -11.19
N LEU A 36 -5.13 2.45 -10.98
CA LEU A 36 -6.09 1.92 -11.93
C LEU A 36 -7.46 1.76 -11.27
N PRO A 37 -8.55 1.92 -12.03
CA PRO A 37 -9.86 1.55 -11.51
C PRO A 37 -9.92 0.04 -11.28
N SER A 38 -10.49 -0.39 -10.16
CA SER A 38 -10.66 -1.81 -9.91
C SER A 38 -11.57 -2.45 -10.96
N ASP A 39 -12.58 -1.72 -11.39
CA ASP A 39 -13.44 -2.11 -12.51
C ASP A 39 -13.42 -1.00 -13.56
N PRO A 40 -12.72 -1.19 -14.70
CA PRO A 40 -12.66 -0.16 -15.74
C PRO A 40 -14.00 0.12 -16.42
N ALA A 41 -14.99 -0.74 -16.25
CA ALA A 41 -16.33 -0.49 -16.76
C ALA A 41 -17.18 0.37 -15.82
N LYS A 42 -16.74 0.55 -14.57
CA LYS A 42 -17.47 1.31 -13.56
C LYS A 42 -16.98 2.76 -13.52
N LYS A 43 -17.85 3.69 -13.86
CA LYS A 43 -17.51 5.11 -13.95
C LYS A 43 -16.95 5.70 -12.66
N SER A 44 -17.52 5.31 -11.53
CA SER A 44 -17.06 5.80 -10.22
C SER A 44 -15.62 5.34 -9.89
N ASP A 45 -15.26 4.11 -10.28
CA ASP A 45 -13.90 3.62 -10.10
C ASP A 45 -12.92 4.38 -10.99
N VAL A 46 -13.29 4.62 -12.23
CA VAL A 46 -12.46 5.39 -13.18
C VAL A 46 -12.24 6.81 -12.66
N THR A 47 -13.29 7.47 -12.19
CA THR A 47 -13.19 8.81 -11.63
C THR A 47 -12.31 8.84 -10.38
N ALA A 48 -12.47 7.86 -9.50
CA ALA A 48 -11.64 7.77 -8.29
C ALA A 48 -10.16 7.59 -8.64
N ALA A 49 -9.85 6.76 -9.63
CA ALA A 49 -8.48 6.57 -10.08
C ALA A 49 -7.90 7.86 -10.67
N GLU A 50 -8.67 8.58 -11.49
CA GLU A 50 -8.22 9.82 -12.10
C GLU A 50 -7.99 10.93 -11.07
N LEU A 51 -8.79 10.97 -10.01
CA LEU A 51 -8.69 11.99 -8.97
C LEU A 51 -7.67 11.65 -7.89
N THR A 52 -7.11 10.45 -7.91
CA THR A 52 -6.08 10.06 -6.96
C THR A 52 -4.81 10.88 -7.24
N ARG A 53 -4.31 11.51 -6.19
CA ARG A 53 -3.13 12.36 -6.29
C ARG A 53 -1.87 11.51 -6.13
N VAL A 54 -0.95 11.65 -7.08
CA VAL A 54 0.35 11.00 -7.03
C VAL A 54 1.41 12.10 -7.11
N GLU A 55 2.16 12.27 -6.05
CA GLU A 55 3.20 13.31 -5.95
C GLU A 55 4.54 12.69 -5.58
N TYR A 56 5.60 13.24 -6.14
CA TYR A 56 6.96 12.84 -5.82
C TYR A 56 7.82 14.07 -5.56
N ALA A 57 8.55 14.05 -4.46
CA ALA A 57 9.51 15.09 -4.12
C ALA A 57 10.55 14.55 -3.16
N ASP A 58 11.82 14.80 -3.43
CA ASP A 58 12.94 14.50 -2.52
C ASP A 58 12.95 13.05 -2.00
N GLY A 59 12.74 12.10 -2.89
CA GLY A 59 12.74 10.68 -2.55
C GLY A 59 11.49 10.22 -1.82
N ARG A 60 10.43 11.03 -1.82
CA ARG A 60 9.15 10.67 -1.17
C ARG A 60 8.02 10.69 -2.18
N TRP A 61 7.31 9.57 -2.25
CA TRP A 61 6.09 9.45 -3.03
C TRP A 61 4.88 9.55 -2.11
N LEU A 62 3.86 10.27 -2.57
CA LEU A 62 2.57 10.32 -1.90
C LEU A 62 1.50 9.88 -2.89
N VAL A 63 0.74 8.85 -2.51
CA VAL A 63 -0.45 8.40 -3.25
C VAL A 63 -1.64 8.62 -2.35
N LYS A 64 -2.50 9.57 -2.72
CA LYS A 64 -3.59 10.01 -1.87
C LYS A 64 -4.91 9.98 -2.63
N ALA A 65 -5.89 9.27 -2.09
CA ALA A 65 -7.24 9.24 -2.63
C ALA A 65 -7.91 10.62 -2.52
N PRO A 66 -8.90 10.92 -3.38
CA PRO A 66 -9.54 12.23 -3.38
C PRO A 66 -10.21 12.56 -2.05
N LYS A 67 -10.26 13.84 -1.72
CA LYS A 67 -10.99 14.33 -0.56
C LYS A 67 -12.48 13.99 -0.72
N GLY A 68 -13.13 13.65 0.39
CA GLY A 68 -14.54 13.27 0.37
C GLY A 68 -14.76 11.82 0.00
N TRP A 69 -13.71 11.05 -0.19
CA TRP A 69 -13.76 9.63 -0.53
C TRP A 69 -14.71 8.86 0.39
N ARG A 70 -14.61 9.09 1.71
CA ARG A 70 -15.47 8.40 2.68
C ARG A 70 -16.95 8.75 2.51
N GLN A 71 -17.24 10.00 2.13
CA GLN A 71 -18.62 10.44 1.90
C GLN A 71 -19.20 9.79 0.65
N TRP A 72 -18.39 9.58 -0.36
CA TRP A 72 -18.83 8.95 -1.59
C TRP A 72 -19.11 7.46 -1.39
N SER A 73 -18.30 6.78 -0.56
CA SER A 73 -18.53 5.37 -0.24
C SER A 73 -19.88 5.15 0.45
N PHE A 74 -20.34 6.10 1.23
CA PHE A 74 -21.62 6.01 1.93
C PHE A 74 -22.82 6.14 1.01
N ARG A 75 -22.67 6.71 -0.16
CA ARG A 75 -23.78 6.94 -1.08
C ARG A 75 -23.96 5.81 -2.11
N GLY A 76 -23.58 4.62 -1.75
CA GLY A 76 -23.86 3.43 -2.53
C GLY A 76 -22.88 3.15 -3.63
N GLY A 77 -21.71 3.68 -3.53
CA GLY A 77 -20.77 3.56 -4.63
C GLY A 77 -19.66 2.61 -4.46
N GLY A 78 -19.08 2.35 -3.43
CA GLY A 78 -17.96 1.42 -3.33
C GLY A 78 -16.93 1.65 -4.41
N GLU A 79 -16.51 2.91 -4.63
CA GLU A 79 -15.42 3.20 -5.54
C GLU A 79 -14.16 2.51 -5.07
N SER A 80 -13.52 1.80 -5.97
CA SER A 80 -12.35 1.00 -5.66
C SER A 80 -11.25 1.28 -6.68
N ILE A 81 -10.02 1.44 -6.18
CA ILE A 81 -8.86 1.62 -7.04
C ILE A 81 -7.82 0.57 -6.72
N ASP A 82 -7.07 0.18 -7.75
CA ASP A 82 -5.92 -0.69 -7.60
C ASP A 82 -4.66 0.15 -7.75
N VAL A 83 -3.77 0.07 -6.78
CA VAL A 83 -2.49 0.77 -6.79
C VAL A 83 -1.39 -0.26 -6.99
N GLU A 84 -0.59 -0.08 -8.02
CA GLU A 84 0.56 -0.94 -8.29
C GLU A 84 1.82 -0.08 -8.27
N ILE A 85 2.79 -0.46 -7.43
CA ILE A 85 4.02 0.29 -7.26
C ILE A 85 5.20 -0.65 -7.46
N ARG A 86 6.13 -0.25 -8.32
CA ARG A 86 7.41 -0.92 -8.51
C ARG A 86 8.50 0.02 -8.06
N LEU A 87 9.31 -0.43 -7.11
CA LEU A 87 10.30 0.44 -6.47
C LEU A 87 11.60 -0.31 -6.18
N PRO A 88 12.67 0.44 -5.86
CA PRO A 88 13.94 -0.19 -5.47
C PRO A 88 13.82 -0.95 -4.15
N ALA A 89 14.54 -2.07 -4.06
CA ALA A 89 14.60 -2.84 -2.83
C ALA A 89 15.12 -1.98 -1.67
N GLY A 90 14.58 -2.21 -0.48
CA GLY A 90 14.94 -1.43 0.71
C GLY A 90 14.15 -0.14 0.87
N SER A 91 13.23 0.17 -0.03
CA SER A 91 12.38 1.35 0.09
C SER A 91 11.40 1.21 1.24
N HIS A 92 11.06 2.33 1.87
CA HIS A 92 10.12 2.35 2.98
C HIS A 92 8.69 2.50 2.49
N VAL A 93 7.77 1.84 3.16
CA VAL A 93 6.34 1.87 2.81
C VAL A 93 5.55 2.26 4.06
N GLY A 94 4.64 3.19 3.90
CA GLY A 94 3.78 3.61 4.99
C GLY A 94 2.44 4.08 4.48
N GLY A 95 1.49 4.25 5.38
CA GLY A 95 0.20 4.80 5.04
C GLY A 95 -0.97 4.15 5.74
N GLN A 96 -2.14 4.42 5.23
CA GLN A 96 -3.39 3.90 5.79
C GLN A 96 -4.41 3.68 4.68
N ALA A 97 -5.31 2.76 4.93
CA ALA A 97 -6.43 2.49 4.04
C ALA A 97 -7.68 2.15 4.84
N GLY A 98 -8.83 2.35 4.24
CA GLY A 98 -10.10 1.96 4.87
C GLY A 98 -10.36 0.47 4.68
N VAL A 99 -10.57 0.06 3.43
CA VAL A 99 -10.80 -1.34 3.06
C VAL A 99 -9.87 -1.67 1.90
N ALA A 100 -8.76 -2.34 2.19
CA ALA A 100 -7.77 -2.64 1.16
C ALA A 100 -6.89 -3.81 1.56
N ALA A 101 -6.49 -4.59 0.57
CA ALA A 101 -5.47 -5.60 0.75
C ALA A 101 -4.11 -5.01 0.33
N LEU A 102 -3.10 -5.26 1.13
CA LEU A 102 -1.73 -4.86 0.84
C LEU A 102 -0.87 -6.09 0.59
N SER A 103 -0.20 -6.12 -0.54
CA SER A 103 0.71 -7.19 -0.90
C SER A 103 2.05 -6.59 -1.31
N CYS A 104 3.12 -6.96 -0.62
CA CYS A 104 4.46 -6.52 -0.93
C CYS A 104 5.31 -7.73 -1.28
N LYS A 105 5.92 -7.71 -2.45
CA LYS A 105 6.87 -8.72 -2.90
C LYS A 105 8.27 -8.15 -2.89
N GLY A 106 9.27 -8.98 -2.56
CA GLY A 106 10.65 -8.57 -2.47
C GLY A 106 10.97 -7.96 -1.11
N ARG A 107 12.11 -7.30 -1.02
CA ARG A 107 12.61 -6.74 0.23
C ARG A 107 12.30 -5.26 0.31
N ILE A 108 11.49 -4.88 1.28
CA ILE A 108 11.24 -3.47 1.60
C ILE A 108 11.96 -3.11 2.90
N GLY A 109 12.13 -1.82 3.15
CA GLY A 109 12.69 -1.33 4.40
C GLY A 109 11.64 -1.29 5.50
N GLU A 110 11.54 -0.17 6.21
CA GLU A 110 10.53 0.00 7.24
C GLU A 110 9.13 0.03 6.63
N CYS A 111 8.20 -0.65 7.28
CA CYS A 111 6.80 -0.66 6.85
C CYS A 111 5.91 -0.24 8.00
N ARG A 112 5.18 0.86 7.82
CA ARG A 112 4.18 1.35 8.77
C ARG A 112 2.85 1.48 8.05
N TYR A 113 1.93 0.56 8.33
CA TYR A 113 0.69 0.51 7.59
C TYR A 113 -0.48 0.20 8.51
N ARG A 114 -1.58 0.88 8.28
CA ARG A 114 -2.81 0.68 9.04
C ARG A 114 -3.97 0.51 8.07
N VAL A 115 -4.77 -0.51 8.29
CA VAL A 115 -5.96 -0.76 7.49
C VAL A 115 -7.14 -1.07 8.42
N GLY A 116 -8.32 -0.56 8.08
CA GLY A 116 -9.53 -0.87 8.85
C GLY A 116 -9.99 -2.31 8.61
N LEU A 117 -10.08 -2.70 7.34
CA LEU A 117 -10.51 -4.04 6.96
C LEU A 117 -9.69 -4.49 5.75
N GLY A 118 -8.98 -5.61 5.86
CA GLY A 118 -8.22 -6.16 4.76
C GLY A 118 -7.01 -6.94 5.22
N ASP A 119 -6.44 -7.71 4.30
CA ASP A 119 -5.30 -8.56 4.56
C ASP A 119 -3.99 -7.82 4.24
N ILE A 120 -2.95 -8.16 4.96
CA ILE A 120 -1.60 -7.63 4.74
C ILE A 120 -0.67 -8.80 4.51
N GLN A 121 0.04 -8.80 3.37
CA GLN A 121 1.04 -9.80 3.03
C GLN A 121 2.36 -9.13 2.72
N LEU A 122 3.39 -9.44 3.48
CA LEU A 122 4.75 -8.94 3.27
C LEU A 122 5.69 -10.12 3.04
N ASP A 123 6.55 -10.00 2.04
CA ASP A 123 7.58 -11.00 1.77
C ASP A 123 8.77 -10.79 2.72
N GLN A 124 9.53 -9.72 2.52
CA GLN A 124 10.65 -9.37 3.40
C GLN A 124 10.57 -7.90 3.76
N ALA A 125 10.71 -7.59 5.03
CA ALA A 125 10.63 -6.22 5.51
C ALA A 125 11.66 -5.97 6.61
N GLY A 126 12.02 -4.70 6.80
CA GLY A 126 12.78 -4.26 7.97
C GLY A 126 11.85 -4.11 9.17
N PRO A 127 12.02 -3.10 10.01
CA PRO A 127 11.10 -2.86 11.12
C PRO A 127 9.68 -2.65 10.63
N VAL A 128 8.69 -3.31 11.26
CA VAL A 128 7.30 -3.22 10.84
C VAL A 128 6.40 -2.76 11.96
N GLN A 129 5.45 -1.89 11.61
CA GLN A 129 4.32 -1.53 12.46
C GLN A 129 3.05 -1.71 11.63
N LEU A 130 2.35 -2.78 11.87
CA LEU A 130 1.17 -3.15 11.10
C LEU A 130 -0.05 -3.23 12.01
N LYS A 131 -1.15 -2.67 11.54
CA LYS A 131 -2.41 -2.73 12.28
C LYS A 131 -3.56 -2.98 11.32
N SER A 132 -4.34 -4.01 11.59
CA SER A 132 -5.57 -4.31 10.87
C SER A 132 -6.72 -4.43 11.87
N GLY A 133 -7.83 -3.78 11.59
CA GLY A 133 -9.03 -3.96 12.40
C GLY A 133 -9.62 -5.34 12.25
N ALA A 134 -9.73 -5.81 11.01
CA ALA A 134 -10.15 -7.18 10.69
C ALA A 134 -9.45 -7.65 9.41
N GLY A 135 -8.89 -8.84 9.44
CA GLY A 135 -8.17 -9.42 8.32
C GLY A 135 -6.94 -10.17 8.79
N ASP A 136 -6.33 -10.90 7.88
CA ASP A 136 -5.16 -11.70 8.18
C ASP A 136 -3.88 -10.94 7.84
N ILE A 137 -2.88 -11.07 8.69
CA ILE A 137 -1.57 -10.48 8.48
C ILE A 137 -0.54 -11.60 8.34
N SER A 138 0.18 -11.60 7.22
CA SER A 138 1.20 -12.58 6.94
C SER A 138 2.51 -11.88 6.60
N VAL A 139 3.56 -12.15 7.36
CA VAL A 139 4.90 -11.61 7.12
C VAL A 139 5.85 -12.79 7.02
N ASN A 140 6.45 -12.95 5.84
CA ASN A 140 7.36 -14.08 5.63
C ASN A 140 8.65 -13.88 6.42
N ARG A 141 9.25 -12.70 6.36
CA ARG A 141 10.45 -12.39 7.12
C ARG A 141 10.48 -10.92 7.53
N ALA A 142 10.72 -10.65 8.80
CA ALA A 142 10.90 -9.31 9.34
C ALA A 142 12.27 -9.19 10.02
N VAL A 143 12.96 -8.08 9.77
CA VAL A 143 14.27 -7.79 10.34
C VAL A 143 14.14 -6.56 11.23
N GLY A 144 14.43 -6.68 12.51
CA GLY A 144 14.31 -5.58 13.47
C GLY A 144 13.04 -5.65 14.28
N ASP A 145 12.65 -4.52 14.86
CA ASP A 145 11.48 -4.45 15.74
C ASP A 145 10.19 -4.63 14.96
N SER A 146 9.31 -5.45 15.47
CA SER A 146 8.03 -5.73 14.83
C SER A 146 6.89 -5.50 15.81
N GLN A 147 5.91 -4.68 15.40
CA GLN A 147 4.66 -4.48 16.12
C GLN A 147 3.53 -4.77 15.16
N ILE A 148 2.83 -5.86 15.39
CA ILE A 148 1.79 -6.31 14.48
C ILE A 148 0.55 -6.59 15.31
N THR A 149 -0.56 -5.95 14.94
CA THR A 149 -1.82 -6.07 15.67
C THR A 149 -2.96 -6.32 14.68
N THR A 150 -3.78 -7.30 14.97
CA THR A 150 -5.04 -7.48 14.27
C THR A 150 -6.15 -7.64 15.30
N GLY A 151 -7.26 -6.95 15.09
CA GLY A 151 -8.42 -7.09 15.97
C GLY A 151 -9.14 -8.42 15.78
N SER A 152 -9.24 -8.87 14.54
CA SER A 152 -9.89 -10.15 14.20
C SER A 152 -9.21 -10.71 12.96
N GLY A 153 -8.66 -11.91 13.08
CA GLY A 153 -7.96 -12.57 11.98
C GLY A 153 -6.73 -13.30 12.46
N ALA A 154 -6.06 -13.97 11.54
CA ALA A 154 -4.87 -14.74 11.83
C ALA A 154 -3.62 -13.88 11.66
N LEU A 155 -2.61 -14.18 12.46
CA LEU A 155 -1.30 -13.55 12.36
C LEU A 155 -0.27 -14.64 12.10
N VAL A 156 0.41 -14.58 10.96
CA VAL A 156 1.41 -15.57 10.58
C VAL A 156 2.73 -14.84 10.30
N ILE A 157 3.78 -15.21 11.01
CA ILE A 157 5.10 -14.66 10.81
C ILE A 157 6.06 -15.84 10.57
N GLY A 158 6.75 -15.83 9.43
CA GLY A 158 7.68 -16.89 9.07
C GLY A 158 8.94 -16.84 9.91
N SER A 159 9.59 -15.67 9.97
CA SER A 159 10.77 -15.50 10.81
C SER A 159 10.98 -14.03 11.18
N ILE A 160 11.61 -13.80 12.32
CA ILE A 160 12.01 -12.48 12.78
C ILE A 160 13.50 -12.56 13.11
N ASP A 161 14.27 -11.73 12.46
CA ASP A 161 15.72 -11.66 12.69
C ASP A 161 16.13 -10.43 13.48
#